data_231b21d4aa6aa20cf7472badf95abc42
#
_entry.id   231b21d4aa6aa20cf7472badf95abc42
#
_cell.length_a   1.000
_cell.length_b   1.000
_cell.length_c   1.000
_cell.angle_alpha   90.00
_cell.angle_beta   90.00
_cell.angle_gamma   90.00
#
_symmetry.space_group_name_H-M   'P 1'
#
loop_
_entity.id
_entity.type
_entity.pdbx_description
1 polymer ?
#
loop_
_entity_poly.entity_id
_entity_poly.type
_entity_poly.pdbx_seq_one_letter_code
_entity_poly.pdbx_strand_id
1 'polypeptide(L)'
;FMPDDNQIVSAGGDGHIRLWNISSGEYVRSLVRNGFGINVMELSAELNVIAFGGSNGVMKSISLDNSGPSVDLWVGGPPVLAVSIDIASEKLAFGTAEGRIVIADAVVGEIQHDFNAVKGPVWAMQLGNAAQTLYFAGLDDWITRINLSDFIVPHPLADIDRRFHPDQPIDNGEKQFARKCSVCHTLTPSSKRRAGPTLYGVFGRKVGAVVDYPYSKELI
;
A
#
# COMPACT_ATOMS: atom_id res chain seq x y z
N PHE A 1 -7.35 -15.96 -7.21
CA PHE A 1 -7.75 -17.09 -8.06
C PHE A 1 -8.38 -16.56 -9.33
N MET A 2 -8.23 -17.30 -10.44
CA MET A 2 -8.95 -17.05 -11.69
C MET A 2 -10.38 -17.58 -11.57
N PRO A 3 -11.34 -17.07 -12.38
CA PRO A 3 -12.75 -17.43 -12.27
C PRO A 3 -13.08 -18.92 -12.45
N ASP A 4 -12.20 -19.66 -13.12
CA ASP A 4 -12.35 -21.08 -13.37
C ASP A 4 -11.83 -21.98 -12.25
N ASP A 5 -11.31 -21.38 -11.16
CA ASP A 5 -10.67 -22.02 -10.03
C ASP A 5 -9.51 -23.01 -10.38
N ASN A 6 -9.10 -23.03 -11.64
CA ASN A 6 -7.99 -23.89 -12.11
C ASN A 6 -6.64 -23.18 -12.12
N GLN A 7 -6.64 -21.87 -12.03
CA GLN A 7 -5.43 -21.04 -12.12
C GLN A 7 -5.38 -20.01 -10.98
N ILE A 8 -4.14 -19.67 -10.60
CA ILE A 8 -3.85 -18.63 -9.62
C ILE A 8 -2.88 -17.61 -10.23
N VAL A 9 -3.07 -16.36 -9.86
CA VAL A 9 -2.17 -15.25 -10.20
C VAL A 9 -1.35 -14.89 -8.97
N SER A 10 -0.03 -14.80 -9.13
CA SER A 10 0.89 -14.33 -8.09
C SER A 10 1.62 -13.07 -8.53
N ALA A 11 1.87 -12.15 -7.58
CA ALA A 11 2.74 -11.00 -7.74
C ALA A 11 3.93 -11.11 -6.79
N GLY A 12 5.12 -10.73 -7.25
CA GLY A 12 6.34 -10.94 -6.49
C GLY A 12 7.26 -9.73 -6.38
N GLY A 13 8.18 -9.79 -5.40
CA GLY A 13 9.23 -8.80 -5.20
C GLY A 13 10.25 -8.75 -6.35
N ASP A 14 10.23 -9.73 -7.24
CA ASP A 14 11.00 -9.76 -8.48
C ASP A 14 10.36 -8.97 -9.64
N GLY A 15 9.21 -8.35 -9.39
CA GLY A 15 8.50 -7.50 -10.34
C GLY A 15 7.67 -8.24 -11.37
N HIS A 16 7.43 -9.53 -11.16
CA HIS A 16 6.59 -10.32 -12.04
C HIS A 16 5.20 -10.56 -11.49
N ILE A 17 4.21 -10.54 -12.38
CA ILE A 17 2.89 -11.16 -12.16
C ILE A 17 2.87 -12.42 -13.01
N ARG A 18 2.59 -13.59 -12.38
CA ARG A 18 2.62 -14.90 -13.02
C ARG A 18 1.30 -15.63 -12.86
N LEU A 19 0.96 -16.38 -13.89
CA LEU A 19 -0.17 -17.29 -13.92
C LEU A 19 0.35 -18.73 -13.73
N TRP A 20 -0.33 -19.48 -12.86
CA TRP A 20 0.01 -20.86 -12.52
C TRP A 20 -1.21 -21.76 -12.65
N ASN A 21 -1.01 -23.01 -13.02
CA ASN A 21 -2.02 -24.03 -12.95
C ASN A 21 -2.04 -24.62 -11.53
N ILE A 22 -3.21 -24.66 -10.89
CA ILE A 22 -3.34 -25.10 -9.50
C ILE A 22 -3.15 -26.62 -9.40
N SER A 23 -3.72 -27.38 -10.33
CA SER A 23 -3.72 -28.86 -10.28
C SER A 23 -2.33 -29.45 -10.53
N SER A 24 -1.53 -28.89 -11.45
CA SER A 24 -0.20 -29.36 -11.74
C SER A 24 0.91 -28.61 -10.98
N GLY A 25 0.61 -27.45 -10.40
CA GLY A 25 1.61 -26.56 -9.81
C GLY A 25 2.53 -25.89 -10.82
N GLU A 26 2.26 -26.03 -12.12
CA GLU A 26 3.14 -25.56 -13.17
C GLU A 26 2.93 -24.08 -13.49
N TYR A 27 4.03 -23.42 -13.82
CA TYR A 27 4.05 -22.06 -14.38
C TYR A 27 3.42 -22.07 -15.79
N VAL A 28 2.44 -21.20 -16.02
CA VAL A 28 1.77 -21.07 -17.32
C VAL A 28 2.42 -19.96 -18.14
N ARG A 29 2.41 -18.73 -17.64
CA ARG A 29 3.00 -17.57 -18.31
C ARG A 29 3.19 -16.37 -17.37
N SER A 30 4.03 -15.42 -17.78
CA SER A 30 4.10 -14.11 -17.14
C SER A 30 3.06 -13.18 -17.75
N LEU A 31 2.32 -12.48 -16.89
CA LEU A 31 1.37 -11.44 -17.26
C LEU A 31 2.05 -10.08 -17.30
N VAL A 32 2.96 -9.83 -16.34
CA VAL A 32 3.68 -8.55 -16.19
C VAL A 32 5.14 -8.79 -15.88
N ARG A 33 5.99 -7.87 -16.36
CA ARG A 33 7.39 -7.69 -15.96
C ARG A 33 7.61 -6.21 -15.67
N ASN A 34 7.51 -5.81 -14.42
CA ASN A 34 7.58 -4.39 -14.01
C ASN A 34 9.02 -3.90 -13.81
N GLY A 35 9.98 -4.80 -13.64
CA GLY A 35 11.38 -4.46 -13.33
C GLY A 35 11.64 -4.07 -11.88
N PHE A 36 10.60 -3.76 -11.10
CA PHE A 36 10.63 -3.46 -9.68
C PHE A 36 9.57 -4.28 -8.96
N GLY A 37 9.80 -4.58 -7.69
CA GLY A 37 8.90 -5.40 -6.89
C GLY A 37 7.46 -4.89 -6.92
N ILE A 38 6.51 -5.83 -6.98
CA ILE A 38 5.08 -5.55 -6.89
C ILE A 38 4.67 -5.81 -5.44
N ASN A 39 4.16 -4.78 -4.77
CA ASN A 39 3.80 -4.84 -3.36
C ASN A 39 2.34 -5.26 -3.16
N VAL A 40 1.47 -4.89 -4.09
CA VAL A 40 0.03 -5.09 -3.97
C VAL A 40 -0.59 -5.34 -5.33
N MET A 41 -1.58 -6.23 -5.36
CA MET A 41 -2.33 -6.58 -6.57
C MET A 41 -3.76 -6.96 -6.19
N GLU A 42 -4.72 -6.54 -7.00
CA GLU A 42 -6.09 -6.99 -6.96
C GLU A 42 -6.57 -7.35 -8.36
N LEU A 43 -7.49 -8.30 -8.45
CA LEU A 43 -7.99 -8.85 -9.70
C LEU A 43 -9.52 -8.82 -9.70
N SER A 44 -10.10 -8.32 -10.80
CA SER A 44 -11.51 -8.45 -11.12
C SER A 44 -11.68 -9.18 -12.45
N ALA A 45 -12.33 -10.34 -12.41
CA ALA A 45 -12.69 -11.08 -13.60
C ALA A 45 -13.84 -10.41 -14.38
N GLU A 46 -14.79 -9.82 -13.65
CA GLU A 46 -15.94 -9.13 -14.26
C GLU A 46 -15.50 -7.93 -15.09
N LEU A 47 -14.56 -7.16 -14.61
CA LEU A 47 -13.96 -6.02 -15.34
C LEU A 47 -12.82 -6.44 -16.27
N ASN A 48 -12.42 -7.71 -16.26
CA ASN A 48 -11.25 -8.20 -16.98
C ASN A 48 -9.96 -7.42 -16.65
N VAL A 49 -9.75 -7.05 -15.37
CA VAL A 49 -8.66 -6.16 -14.92
C VAL A 49 -7.82 -6.81 -13.83
N ILE A 50 -6.51 -6.63 -13.93
CA ILE A 50 -5.56 -6.74 -12.83
C ILE A 50 -5.02 -5.34 -12.54
N ALA A 51 -5.25 -4.83 -11.32
CA ALA A 51 -4.66 -3.60 -10.83
C ALA A 51 -3.49 -3.94 -9.90
N PHE A 52 -2.35 -3.25 -10.04
CA PHE A 52 -1.19 -3.49 -9.19
C PHE A 52 -0.38 -2.23 -8.90
N GLY A 53 0.28 -2.25 -7.75
CA GLY A 53 1.16 -1.20 -7.28
C GLY A 53 2.57 -1.69 -7.00
N GLY A 54 3.56 -0.93 -7.47
CA GLY A 54 4.97 -1.27 -7.37
C GLY A 54 5.72 -0.59 -6.21
N SER A 55 6.86 -1.17 -5.85
CA SER A 55 7.82 -0.60 -4.90
C SER A 55 8.47 0.71 -5.38
N ASN A 56 8.42 0.95 -6.68
CA ASN A 56 8.86 2.18 -7.34
C ASN A 56 7.75 3.23 -7.50
N GLY A 57 6.57 3.02 -6.89
CA GLY A 57 5.44 3.93 -6.95
C GLY A 57 4.59 3.83 -8.21
N VAL A 58 4.85 2.87 -9.06
CA VAL A 58 4.01 2.60 -10.25
C VAL A 58 2.62 2.16 -9.82
N MET A 59 1.59 2.71 -10.46
CA MET A 59 0.19 2.28 -10.39
C MET A 59 -0.27 1.93 -11.79
N LYS A 60 -0.68 0.68 -12.00
CA LYS A 60 -1.08 0.18 -13.32
C LYS A 60 -2.31 -0.69 -13.27
N SER A 61 -3.04 -0.70 -14.37
CA SER A 61 -4.00 -1.75 -14.68
C SER A 61 -3.68 -2.41 -16.01
N ILE A 62 -3.94 -3.71 -16.09
CA ILE A 62 -3.80 -4.51 -17.30
C ILE A 62 -5.05 -5.37 -17.48
N SER A 63 -5.33 -5.74 -18.72
CA SER A 63 -6.34 -6.72 -19.03
C SER A 63 -5.89 -8.12 -18.57
N LEU A 64 -6.78 -8.84 -17.89
CA LEU A 64 -6.54 -10.17 -17.34
C LEU A 64 -6.26 -11.21 -18.43
N ASP A 65 -6.94 -11.11 -19.55
CA ASP A 65 -6.79 -11.98 -20.72
C ASP A 65 -5.72 -11.49 -21.71
N ASN A 66 -5.10 -10.35 -21.40
CA ASN A 66 -4.09 -9.69 -22.24
C ASN A 66 -4.65 -9.17 -23.58
N SER A 67 -5.96 -8.97 -23.70
CA SER A 67 -6.64 -8.48 -24.92
C SER A 67 -6.59 -6.96 -25.08
N GLY A 68 -6.39 -6.24 -23.97
CA GLY A 68 -6.41 -4.78 -23.92
C GLY A 68 -5.04 -4.15 -23.67
N PRO A 69 -4.95 -2.83 -23.79
CA PRO A 69 -3.74 -2.08 -23.47
C PRO A 69 -3.45 -2.12 -21.96
N SER A 70 -2.17 -2.00 -21.60
CA SER A 70 -1.76 -1.65 -20.25
C SER A 70 -2.03 -0.15 -20.03
N VAL A 71 -2.66 0.19 -18.92
CA VAL A 71 -2.92 1.57 -18.52
C VAL A 71 -1.96 1.97 -17.41
N ASP A 72 -1.08 2.92 -17.72
CA ASP A 72 -0.18 3.53 -16.76
C ASP A 72 -0.88 4.70 -16.07
N LEU A 73 -1.42 4.47 -14.87
CA LEU A 73 -2.10 5.48 -14.07
C LEU A 73 -1.11 6.45 -13.42
N TRP A 74 0.03 5.92 -12.98
CA TRP A 74 1.08 6.70 -12.35
C TRP A 74 2.44 6.05 -12.52
N VAL A 75 3.46 6.86 -12.77
CA VAL A 75 4.83 6.38 -12.97
C VAL A 75 5.79 7.06 -12.01
N GLY A 76 6.34 6.28 -11.09
CA GLY A 76 7.33 6.73 -10.10
C GLY A 76 6.73 7.37 -8.85
N GLY A 77 7.48 7.36 -7.77
CA GLY A 77 7.11 7.94 -6.48
C GLY A 77 7.23 6.99 -5.30
N PRO A 78 6.53 7.29 -4.18
CA PRO A 78 6.55 6.43 -3.01
C PRO A 78 5.92 5.08 -3.31
N PRO A 79 6.38 3.99 -2.66
CA PRO A 79 5.82 2.66 -2.83
C PRO A 79 4.30 2.63 -2.66
N VAL A 80 3.62 1.91 -3.54
CA VAL A 80 2.19 1.65 -3.40
C VAL A 80 2.00 0.47 -2.45
N LEU A 81 1.10 0.61 -1.47
CA LEU A 81 0.91 -0.37 -0.39
C LEU A 81 -0.51 -0.93 -0.32
N ALA A 82 -1.47 -0.26 -0.92
CA ALA A 82 -2.86 -0.70 -0.95
C ALA A 82 -3.47 -0.47 -2.32
N VAL A 83 -4.38 -1.35 -2.71
CA VAL A 83 -5.21 -1.24 -3.92
C VAL A 83 -6.61 -1.70 -3.59
N SER A 84 -7.60 -1.14 -4.26
CA SER A 84 -8.99 -1.59 -4.20
C SER A 84 -9.67 -1.41 -5.55
N ILE A 85 -10.46 -2.42 -5.95
CA ILE A 85 -11.32 -2.40 -7.14
C ILE A 85 -12.77 -2.34 -6.68
N ASP A 86 -13.55 -1.43 -7.22
CA ASP A 86 -15.01 -1.43 -7.11
C ASP A 86 -15.63 -1.76 -8.47
N ILE A 87 -16.26 -2.94 -8.55
CA ILE A 87 -16.80 -3.48 -9.78
C ILE A 87 -18.01 -2.66 -10.25
N ALA A 88 -18.87 -2.28 -9.30
CA ALA A 88 -20.14 -1.61 -9.62
C ALA A 88 -19.95 -0.22 -10.24
N SER A 89 -18.86 0.47 -9.93
CA SER A 89 -18.54 1.79 -10.47
C SER A 89 -17.37 1.80 -11.44
N GLU A 90 -16.77 0.62 -11.70
CA GLU A 90 -15.60 0.46 -12.56
C GLU A 90 -14.41 1.34 -12.11
N LYS A 91 -14.14 1.40 -10.79
CA LYS A 91 -13.09 2.24 -10.23
C LYS A 91 -11.99 1.46 -9.55
N LEU A 92 -10.79 2.05 -9.62
CA LEU A 92 -9.59 1.62 -8.91
C LEU A 92 -9.19 2.69 -7.90
N ALA A 93 -8.69 2.26 -6.74
CA ALA A 93 -8.06 3.14 -5.78
C ALA A 93 -6.70 2.58 -5.37
N PHE A 94 -5.70 3.46 -5.25
CA PHE A 94 -4.34 3.14 -4.83
C PHE A 94 -3.92 3.99 -3.64
N GLY A 95 -3.25 3.37 -2.68
CA GLY A 95 -2.70 4.04 -1.50
C GLY A 95 -1.19 3.87 -1.39
N THR A 96 -0.48 4.95 -1.09
CA THR A 96 0.99 4.97 -1.05
C THR A 96 1.56 4.96 0.37
N ALA A 97 2.87 4.69 0.46
CA ALA A 97 3.65 4.77 1.70
C ALA A 97 3.72 6.18 2.31
N GLU A 98 3.37 7.21 1.57
CA GLU A 98 3.38 8.61 2.04
C GLU A 98 1.98 9.19 2.22
N GLY A 99 0.93 8.36 2.12
CA GLY A 99 -0.43 8.77 2.41
C GLY A 99 -1.21 9.35 1.25
N ARG A 100 -0.65 9.32 0.04
CA ARG A 100 -1.36 9.72 -1.17
C ARG A 100 -2.34 8.63 -1.56
N ILE A 101 -3.54 9.04 -1.94
CA ILE A 101 -4.57 8.19 -2.53
C ILE A 101 -4.89 8.70 -3.93
N VAL A 102 -4.90 7.77 -4.89
CA VAL A 102 -5.30 8.02 -6.27
C VAL A 102 -6.49 7.15 -6.59
N ILE A 103 -7.56 7.74 -7.14
CA ILE A 103 -8.75 7.03 -7.61
C ILE A 103 -8.90 7.30 -9.09
N ALA A 104 -9.07 6.24 -9.86
CA ALA A 104 -9.16 6.29 -11.31
C ALA A 104 -10.24 5.35 -11.85
N ASP A 105 -10.65 5.58 -13.08
CA ASP A 105 -11.44 4.65 -13.86
C ASP A 105 -10.62 3.38 -14.18
N ALA A 106 -11.23 2.22 -14.01
CA ALA A 106 -10.56 0.93 -14.18
C ALA A 106 -10.27 0.57 -15.63
N VAL A 107 -11.05 1.09 -16.56
CA VAL A 107 -11.04 0.73 -17.99
C VAL A 107 -10.23 1.73 -18.79
N VAL A 108 -10.55 3.02 -18.63
CA VAL A 108 -9.90 4.09 -19.42
C VAL A 108 -8.70 4.71 -18.72
N GLY A 109 -8.56 4.52 -17.40
CA GLY A 109 -7.44 5.01 -16.62
C GLY A 109 -7.50 6.51 -16.31
N GLU A 110 -8.64 7.16 -16.47
CA GLU A 110 -8.78 8.57 -16.11
C GLU A 110 -8.73 8.76 -14.59
N ILE A 111 -7.81 9.59 -14.11
CA ILE A 111 -7.70 9.93 -12.69
C ILE A 111 -8.84 10.87 -12.32
N GLN A 112 -9.65 10.46 -11.36
CA GLN A 112 -10.79 11.22 -10.86
C GLN A 112 -10.48 11.96 -9.56
N HIS A 113 -9.69 11.32 -8.68
CA HIS A 113 -9.26 11.91 -7.42
C HIS A 113 -7.78 11.61 -7.17
N ASP A 114 -7.08 12.62 -6.67
CA ASP A 114 -5.67 12.55 -6.31
C ASP A 114 -5.40 13.49 -5.14
N PHE A 115 -5.12 12.92 -3.97
CA PHE A 115 -4.99 13.69 -2.73
C PHE A 115 -4.11 13.01 -1.68
N ASN A 116 -3.59 13.81 -0.76
CA ASN A 116 -2.90 13.32 0.43
C ASN A 116 -3.92 13.12 1.55
N ALA A 117 -4.20 11.86 1.88
CA ALA A 117 -5.23 11.49 2.87
C ALA A 117 -4.68 11.50 4.29
N VAL A 118 -3.44 11.07 4.48
CA VAL A 118 -2.76 10.95 5.78
C VAL A 118 -1.27 11.28 5.64
N LYS A 119 -0.63 11.62 6.75
CA LYS A 119 0.83 11.72 6.83
C LYS A 119 1.41 10.35 7.23
N GLY A 120 1.71 9.51 6.26
CA GLY A 120 2.23 8.16 6.48
C GLY A 120 1.58 7.13 5.57
N PRO A 121 1.90 5.84 5.73
CA PRO A 121 1.43 4.82 4.81
C PRO A 121 -0.09 4.58 4.90
N VAL A 122 -0.69 4.36 3.75
CA VAL A 122 -2.01 3.73 3.62
C VAL A 122 -1.77 2.22 3.49
N TRP A 123 -2.00 1.47 4.57
CA TRP A 123 -1.75 0.03 4.60
C TRP A 123 -2.89 -0.81 4.03
N ALA A 124 -4.10 -0.30 4.16
CA ALA A 124 -5.30 -0.97 3.67
C ALA A 124 -6.30 0.07 3.19
N MET A 125 -7.06 -0.29 2.18
CA MET A 125 -8.15 0.53 1.67
C MET A 125 -9.23 -0.33 1.02
N GLN A 126 -10.44 0.22 0.96
CA GLN A 126 -11.57 -0.40 0.30
C GLN A 126 -12.51 0.68 -0.26
N LEU A 127 -12.80 0.59 -1.54
CA LEU A 127 -13.92 1.28 -2.16
C LEU A 127 -15.21 0.55 -1.78
N GLY A 128 -16.26 1.28 -1.51
CA GLY A 128 -17.56 0.72 -1.18
C GLY A 128 -18.71 1.59 -1.65
N ASN A 129 -19.91 1.01 -1.65
CA ASN A 129 -21.14 1.68 -2.03
C ASN A 129 -21.07 2.31 -3.43
N ALA A 130 -20.69 1.53 -4.43
CA ALA A 130 -20.47 1.95 -5.82
C ALA A 130 -19.51 3.16 -5.90
N ALA A 131 -18.36 3.04 -5.22
CA ALA A 131 -17.32 4.05 -5.06
C ALA A 131 -17.82 5.44 -4.56
N GLN A 132 -18.95 5.50 -3.88
CA GLN A 132 -19.35 6.71 -3.15
C GLN A 132 -18.58 6.88 -1.85
N THR A 133 -17.98 5.81 -1.33
CA THR A 133 -17.29 5.80 -0.05
C THR A 133 -15.93 5.13 -0.20
N LEU A 134 -14.91 5.74 0.39
CA LEU A 134 -13.59 5.15 0.56
C LEU A 134 -13.33 4.94 2.04
N TYR A 135 -12.93 3.73 2.40
CA TYR A 135 -12.39 3.38 3.70
C TYR A 135 -10.89 3.14 3.57
N PHE A 136 -10.11 3.64 4.50
CA PHE A 136 -8.67 3.35 4.53
C PHE A 136 -8.12 3.40 5.95
N ALA A 137 -7.01 2.71 6.16
CA ALA A 137 -6.28 2.64 7.40
C ALA A 137 -4.77 2.79 7.17
N GLY A 138 -4.14 3.48 8.09
CA GLY A 138 -2.69 3.72 8.10
C GLY A 138 -2.05 3.28 9.41
N LEU A 139 -1.26 4.18 9.99
CA LEU A 139 -0.62 3.97 11.31
C LEU A 139 -1.54 4.40 12.47
N ASP A 140 -2.71 4.92 12.18
CA ASP A 140 -3.68 5.35 13.18
C ASP A 140 -4.45 4.15 13.74
N ASP A 141 -5.04 4.32 14.93
CA ASP A 141 -5.83 3.28 15.60
C ASP A 141 -7.29 3.25 15.10
N TRP A 142 -7.58 3.93 14.00
CA TRP A 142 -8.93 4.01 13.44
C TRP A 142 -8.92 3.80 11.93
N ILE A 143 -10.07 3.45 11.41
CA ILE A 143 -10.36 3.42 9.98
C ILE A 143 -10.99 4.76 9.61
N THR A 144 -10.40 5.43 8.63
CA THR A 144 -10.97 6.67 8.08
C THR A 144 -11.98 6.33 6.99
N ARG A 145 -13.11 7.00 7.04
CA ARG A 145 -14.15 6.95 6.01
C ARG A 145 -14.25 8.31 5.32
N ILE A 146 -14.22 8.32 3.98
CA ILE A 146 -14.45 9.51 3.17
C ILE A 146 -15.66 9.27 2.27
N ASN A 147 -16.55 10.27 2.16
CA ASN A 147 -17.57 10.31 1.14
C ASN A 147 -16.98 10.95 -0.12
N LEU A 148 -16.96 10.22 -1.23
CA LEU A 148 -16.40 10.70 -2.49
C LEU A 148 -17.41 11.52 -3.32
N SER A 149 -18.70 11.43 -3.00
CA SER A 149 -19.74 12.24 -3.68
C SER A 149 -19.69 13.72 -3.29
N ASP A 150 -19.28 14.01 -2.06
CA ASP A 150 -19.12 15.36 -1.51
C ASP A 150 -17.66 15.63 -1.18
N PHE A 151 -16.78 15.32 -2.15
CA PHE A 151 -15.34 15.27 -1.91
C PHE A 151 -14.76 16.63 -1.51
N ILE A 152 -14.62 16.83 -0.22
CA ILE A 152 -13.75 17.87 0.35
C ILE A 152 -12.43 17.16 0.66
N VAL A 153 -11.32 17.64 0.05
CA VAL A 153 -9.99 17.10 0.38
C VAL A 153 -9.82 17.09 1.89
N PRO A 154 -9.69 15.92 2.52
CA PRO A 154 -9.46 15.89 3.96
C PRO A 154 -8.18 16.67 4.22
N HIS A 155 -8.24 17.66 5.13
CA HIS A 155 -6.98 18.10 5.73
C HIS A 155 -6.36 16.87 6.40
N PRO A 156 -5.11 16.50 6.07
CA PRO A 156 -4.44 15.39 6.72
C PRO A 156 -4.59 15.60 8.23
N LEU A 157 -5.30 14.67 8.88
CA LEU A 157 -5.59 14.76 10.30
C LEU A 157 -4.30 15.01 11.06
N ALA A 158 -4.28 16.17 11.72
CA ALA A 158 -3.35 16.67 12.73
C ALA A 158 -1.87 16.25 12.62
N ASP A 159 -1.03 17.21 12.73
CA ASP A 159 0.39 17.34 13.05
C ASP A 159 1.04 16.29 13.96
N ILE A 160 0.72 15.01 13.79
CA ILE A 160 1.54 13.95 14.33
C ILE A 160 2.62 13.69 13.29
N ASP A 161 3.72 14.42 13.41
CA ASP A 161 4.91 14.15 12.63
C ASP A 161 5.42 12.74 12.99
N ARG A 162 4.97 11.74 12.25
CA ARG A 162 5.25 10.32 12.51
C ARG A 162 6.59 9.86 11.97
N ARG A 163 7.20 10.67 11.11
CA ARG A 163 8.55 10.42 10.64
C ARG A 163 9.54 11.31 11.38
N PHE A 164 10.68 10.76 11.69
CA PHE A 164 11.83 11.54 12.08
C PHE A 164 12.40 12.19 10.81
N HIS A 165 12.25 13.50 10.72
CA HIS A 165 12.82 14.33 9.66
C HIS A 165 13.85 15.26 10.30
N PRO A 166 15.13 14.87 10.33
CA PRO A 166 16.16 15.81 10.75
C PRO A 166 16.26 16.94 9.70
N ASP A 167 16.27 18.19 10.16
CA ASP A 167 16.41 19.35 9.27
C ASP A 167 17.69 19.27 8.44
N GLN A 168 18.75 18.71 9.00
CA GLN A 168 19.99 18.38 8.32
C GLN A 168 20.57 17.09 8.94
N PRO A 169 20.46 15.94 8.25
CA PRO A 169 21.00 14.68 8.78
C PRO A 169 22.52 14.73 8.85
N ILE A 170 23.07 14.51 10.03
CA ILE A 170 24.50 14.64 10.36
C ILE A 170 25.31 13.52 9.72
N ASP A 171 24.77 12.31 9.70
CA ASP A 171 25.47 11.13 9.20
C ASP A 171 24.58 10.18 8.40
N ASN A 172 25.21 9.12 7.86
CA ASN A 172 24.50 8.12 7.06
C ASN A 172 23.53 7.27 7.92
N GLY A 173 23.82 7.04 9.18
CA GLY A 173 22.95 6.28 10.11
C GLY A 173 21.62 7.01 10.30
N GLU A 174 21.68 8.30 10.58
CA GLU A 174 20.51 9.16 10.72
C GLU A 174 19.67 9.20 9.45
N LYS A 175 20.30 9.32 8.27
CA LYS A 175 19.63 9.25 6.97
C LYS A 175 18.92 7.91 6.76
N GLN A 176 19.57 6.80 7.09
CA GLN A 176 18.96 5.48 6.94
C GLN A 176 17.84 5.25 7.94
N PHE A 177 18.00 5.70 9.20
CA PHE A 177 16.94 5.66 10.18
C PHE A 177 15.72 6.46 9.71
N ALA A 178 15.90 7.71 9.32
CA ALA A 178 14.82 8.57 8.81
C ALA A 178 14.06 7.90 7.65
N ARG A 179 14.80 7.32 6.70
CA ARG A 179 14.22 6.74 5.48
C ARG A 179 13.56 5.38 5.71
N LYS A 180 14.16 4.50 6.53
CA LYS A 180 13.78 3.08 6.62
C LYS A 180 13.09 2.69 7.92
N CYS A 181 13.40 3.34 9.03
CA CYS A 181 13.04 2.88 10.36
C CYS A 181 12.02 3.79 11.06
N SER A 182 12.07 5.10 10.80
CA SER A 182 11.30 6.10 11.54
C SER A 182 9.79 6.00 11.36
N VAL A 183 9.32 5.33 10.31
CA VAL A 183 7.89 5.04 10.12
C VAL A 183 7.36 4.15 11.22
N CYS A 184 8.14 3.13 11.62
CA CYS A 184 7.73 2.14 12.62
C CYS A 184 8.31 2.39 14.01
N HIS A 185 9.44 3.06 14.12
CA HIS A 185 10.19 3.21 15.39
C HIS A 185 10.39 4.69 15.76
N THR A 186 10.47 4.96 17.07
CA THR A 186 10.88 6.27 17.61
C THR A 186 12.28 6.19 18.24
N LEU A 187 12.93 7.33 18.41
CA LEU A 187 14.14 7.50 19.20
C LEU A 187 13.87 8.15 20.56
N THR A 188 12.61 8.44 20.88
CA THR A 188 12.17 8.97 22.17
C THR A 188 11.81 7.83 23.12
N PRO A 189 11.77 8.05 24.46
CA PRO A 189 11.44 7.00 25.43
C PRO A 189 10.10 6.29 25.21
N SER A 190 9.11 6.96 24.61
CA SER A 190 7.79 6.40 24.32
C SER A 190 7.72 5.86 22.90
N SER A 191 7.01 4.74 22.69
CA SER A 191 6.72 4.19 21.37
C SER A 191 5.71 5.03 20.57
N LYS A 192 4.96 5.94 21.21
CA LYS A 192 3.96 6.83 20.60
C LYS A 192 3.05 6.13 19.58
N ARG A 193 2.56 4.94 19.91
CA ARG A 193 1.70 4.12 19.05
C ARG A 193 2.29 3.88 17.65
N ARG A 194 3.55 3.51 17.62
CA ARG A 194 4.22 3.09 16.38
C ARG A 194 3.99 1.59 16.13
N ALA A 195 4.16 1.18 14.88
CA ALA A 195 4.12 -0.24 14.50
C ALA A 195 5.26 -1.07 15.12
N GLY A 196 6.34 -0.42 15.56
CA GLY A 196 7.45 -1.03 16.28
C GLY A 196 7.74 -0.34 17.62
N PRO A 197 8.38 -1.03 18.58
CA PRO A 197 8.76 -0.44 19.85
C PRO A 197 9.79 0.67 19.67
N THR A 198 9.89 1.56 20.66
CA THR A 198 10.95 2.57 20.65
C THR A 198 12.35 1.95 20.62
N LEU A 199 13.25 2.55 19.84
CA LEU A 199 14.68 2.21 19.84
C LEU A 199 15.50 3.01 20.88
N TYR A 200 14.84 3.88 21.68
CA TYR A 200 15.51 4.59 22.77
C TYR A 200 16.11 3.59 23.75
N GLY A 201 17.41 3.70 24.00
CA GLY A 201 18.13 2.79 24.86
C GLY A 201 18.13 1.31 24.45
N VAL A 202 18.06 1.02 23.14
CA VAL A 202 17.94 -0.35 22.60
C VAL A 202 19.19 -1.21 22.88
N PHE A 203 20.38 -0.61 22.93
CA PHE A 203 21.61 -1.35 23.17
C PHE A 203 21.67 -1.88 24.62
N GLY A 204 21.73 -3.20 24.73
CA GLY A 204 21.74 -3.90 26.02
C GLY A 204 20.38 -4.03 26.70
N ARG A 205 19.30 -3.50 26.08
CA ARG A 205 17.95 -3.68 26.57
C ARG A 205 17.46 -5.11 26.33
N LYS A 206 16.82 -5.71 27.35
CA LYS A 206 16.18 -7.02 27.21
C LYS A 206 15.08 -6.97 26.15
N VAL A 207 14.96 -8.03 25.34
CA VAL A 207 13.88 -8.21 24.39
C VAL A 207 12.53 -8.21 25.15
N GLY A 208 11.52 -7.59 24.55
CA GLY A 208 10.18 -7.53 25.17
C GLY A 208 10.02 -6.51 26.31
N ALA A 209 11.04 -5.69 26.63
CA ALA A 209 11.08 -4.87 27.84
C ALA A 209 10.41 -3.48 27.73
N VAL A 210 9.91 -3.08 26.56
CA VAL A 210 9.23 -1.77 26.41
C VAL A 210 7.79 -1.89 26.90
N VAL A 211 7.47 -1.19 27.99
CA VAL A 211 6.22 -1.36 28.73
C VAL A 211 4.97 -0.89 27.95
N ASP A 212 5.12 0.12 27.11
CA ASP A 212 4.03 0.74 26.34
C ASP A 212 3.88 0.14 24.93
N TYR A 213 4.49 -1.03 24.66
CA TYR A 213 4.41 -1.71 23.38
C TYR A 213 3.83 -3.12 23.51
N PRO A 214 2.80 -3.48 22.73
CA PRO A 214 2.17 -4.81 22.78
C PRO A 214 3.01 -5.84 22.01
N TYR A 215 3.94 -6.49 22.70
CA TYR A 215 4.72 -7.59 22.12
C TYR A 215 3.87 -8.84 21.89
N SER A 216 4.28 -9.65 20.92
CA SER A 216 3.78 -11.02 20.81
C SER A 216 4.27 -11.89 21.97
N LYS A 217 3.58 -13.00 22.23
CA LYS A 217 3.91 -13.92 23.35
C LYS A 217 5.31 -14.52 23.24
N GLU A 218 5.84 -14.61 22.02
CA GLU A 218 7.17 -15.17 21.73
C GLU A 218 8.31 -14.22 22.11
N LEU A 219 7.99 -12.94 22.35
CA LEU A 219 8.98 -11.88 22.64
C LEU A 219 8.92 -11.38 24.09
N ILE A 220 8.07 -11.95 24.94
CA ILE A 220 7.92 -11.58 26.36
C ILE A 220 8.63 -12.56 27.27
#